data_a85cfc167677f7b0139a96a3250ee3a3
#
_entry.id   a85cfc167677f7b0139a96a3250ee3a3
#
_cell.length_a   1.000
_cell.length_b   1.000
_cell.length_c   1.000
_cell.angle_alpha   90.00
_cell.angle_beta   90.00
_cell.angle_gamma   90.00
#
_symmetry.space_group_name_H-M   'P 1'
#
loop_
_entity.id
_entity.type
_entity.pdbx_description
1 polymer ?
#
loop_
_entity_poly.entity_id
_entity_poly.type
_entity_poly.pdbx_seq_one_letter_code
_entity_poly.pdbx_strand_id
1 'polypeptide(L)'
;MQSKEFIKKQLNSLISGANPKEYMEFAANEHSLIILDVAIMDYSLSEIARLVEDNNARIVRLETLPLEDGLSLLVSLKVDVIDISPVLRSFERYSYNVIYYFMREGEMNETYEDRLNELMHYLDI
;
A
#
# COMPACT_ATOMS: atom_id res chain seq x y z
N MET A 1 11.03 10.15 -15.59
CA MET A 1 10.68 8.78 -15.16
C MET A 1 11.29 8.49 -13.80
N GLN A 2 10.50 7.83 -12.96
CA GLN A 2 10.91 7.53 -11.60
C GLN A 2 11.95 6.41 -11.57
N SER A 3 12.99 6.57 -10.79
CA SER A 3 13.98 5.53 -10.60
C SER A 3 13.44 4.47 -9.66
N LYS A 4 13.58 3.20 -10.04
CA LYS A 4 13.10 2.10 -9.21
C LYS A 4 13.89 1.96 -7.93
N GLU A 5 15.18 2.30 -7.97
CA GLU A 5 15.98 2.33 -6.76
C GLU A 5 15.51 3.40 -5.79
N PHE A 6 15.14 4.56 -6.32
CA PHE A 6 14.59 5.62 -5.50
C PHE A 6 13.31 5.17 -4.81
N ILE A 7 12.42 4.53 -5.56
CA ILE A 7 11.16 4.02 -5.01
C ILE A 7 11.42 3.02 -3.89
N LYS A 8 12.36 2.09 -4.10
CA LYS A 8 12.72 1.12 -3.06
C LYS A 8 13.26 1.80 -1.82
N LYS A 9 14.11 2.81 -2.02
CA LYS A 9 14.68 3.55 -0.91
C LYS A 9 13.60 4.27 -0.12
N GLN A 10 12.65 4.87 -0.83
CA GLN A 10 11.54 5.56 -0.19
C GLN A 10 10.63 4.60 0.56
N LEU A 11 10.38 3.43 0.00
CA LEU A 11 9.59 2.42 0.68
C LEU A 11 10.27 1.97 1.97
N ASN A 12 11.58 1.77 1.93
CA ASN A 12 12.34 1.41 3.13
C ASN A 12 12.22 2.48 4.20
N SER A 13 12.25 3.74 3.78
CA SER A 13 12.11 4.87 4.69
C SER A 13 10.70 4.91 5.29
N LEU A 14 9.70 4.66 4.45
CA LEU A 14 8.30 4.63 4.86
C LEU A 14 8.06 3.56 5.93
N ILE A 15 8.75 2.45 5.84
CA ILE A 15 8.62 1.37 6.80
C ILE A 15 9.61 1.47 7.96
N SER A 16 9.95 2.68 8.32
CA SER A 16 10.58 3.03 9.60
C SER A 16 12.01 2.59 9.79
N GLY A 17 12.80 2.59 8.75
CA GLY A 17 14.20 2.27 8.88
C GLY A 17 14.50 0.82 9.21
N ALA A 18 13.48 0.03 9.51
CA ALA A 18 13.64 -1.41 9.63
C ALA A 18 13.68 -1.99 8.22
N ASN A 19 13.97 -3.25 8.08
CA ASN A 19 13.88 -3.84 6.77
C ASN A 19 12.41 -4.04 6.40
N PRO A 20 12.09 -4.07 5.09
CA PRO A 20 10.71 -4.22 4.64
C PRO A 20 10.02 -5.46 5.17
N LYS A 21 10.78 -6.52 5.38
CA LYS A 21 10.26 -7.77 5.90
C LYS A 21 9.69 -7.60 7.30
N GLU A 22 10.41 -6.91 8.17
CA GLU A 22 9.96 -6.67 9.53
C GLU A 22 8.68 -5.85 9.57
N TYR A 23 8.62 -4.83 8.73
CA TYR A 23 7.42 -4.00 8.66
C TYR A 23 6.22 -4.80 8.18
N MET A 24 6.40 -5.56 7.11
CA MET A 24 5.32 -6.36 6.53
C MET A 24 4.81 -7.39 7.54
N GLU A 25 5.71 -8.01 8.27
CA GLU A 25 5.34 -8.97 9.27
C GLU A 25 4.54 -8.31 10.39
N PHE A 26 4.99 -7.16 10.85
CA PHE A 26 4.29 -6.42 11.89
C PHE A 26 2.90 -5.99 11.41
N ALA A 27 2.84 -5.40 10.22
CA ALA A 27 1.59 -4.91 9.68
C ALA A 27 0.59 -6.04 9.46
N ALA A 28 1.06 -7.14 8.90
CA ALA A 28 0.20 -8.28 8.56
C ALA A 28 -0.34 -9.01 9.77
N ASN A 29 0.34 -8.93 10.91
CA ASN A 29 -0.10 -9.63 12.11
C ASN A 29 -1.39 -9.07 12.69
N GLU A 30 -1.67 -7.81 12.44
CA GLU A 30 -2.84 -7.14 13.01
C GLU A 30 -3.85 -6.70 11.98
N HIS A 31 -3.38 -6.17 10.86
CA HIS A 31 -4.24 -5.50 9.89
C HIS A 31 -3.75 -5.77 8.48
N SER A 32 -4.61 -5.51 7.53
CA SER A 32 -4.24 -5.61 6.12
C SER A 32 -3.58 -4.32 5.65
N LEU A 33 -2.82 -4.41 4.58
CA LEU A 33 -2.02 -3.32 4.05
C LEU A 33 -2.32 -3.10 2.57
N ILE A 34 -2.41 -1.82 2.18
CA ILE A 34 -2.59 -1.43 0.78
C ILE A 34 -1.61 -0.30 0.49
N ILE A 35 -0.92 -0.38 -0.64
CA ILE A 35 -0.06 0.70 -1.09
C ILE A 35 -0.55 1.20 -2.45
N LEU A 36 -0.80 2.49 -2.53
CA LEU A 36 -1.27 3.17 -3.74
C LEU A 36 -0.16 4.06 -4.30
N ASP A 37 -0.17 4.22 -5.62
CA ASP A 37 0.62 5.23 -6.30
C ASP A 37 -0.36 6.27 -6.82
N VAL A 38 -0.34 7.47 -6.29
CA VAL A 38 -1.34 8.50 -6.57
C VAL A 38 -0.65 9.77 -7.05
N ALA A 39 -1.15 10.33 -8.15
CA ALA A 39 -0.65 11.64 -8.58
C ALA A 39 -0.96 12.67 -7.49
N ILE A 40 0.03 13.54 -7.21
CA ILE A 40 -0.13 14.54 -6.15
C ILE A 40 -1.37 15.41 -6.40
N MET A 41 -1.62 15.77 -7.65
CA MET A 41 -2.78 16.60 -7.98
C MET A 41 -4.11 15.90 -7.72
N ASP A 42 -4.10 14.58 -7.70
CA ASP A 42 -5.33 13.79 -7.49
C ASP A 42 -5.45 13.29 -6.06
N TYR A 43 -4.45 13.54 -5.23
CA TYR A 43 -4.46 13.03 -3.87
C TYR A 43 -5.56 13.71 -3.06
N SER A 44 -6.44 12.91 -2.49
CA SER A 44 -7.50 13.38 -1.63
C SER A 44 -7.67 12.39 -0.49
N LEU A 45 -7.24 12.79 0.69
CA LEU A 45 -7.36 11.93 1.86
C LEU A 45 -8.83 11.62 2.16
N SER A 46 -9.71 12.62 2.01
CA SER A 46 -11.13 12.42 2.28
C SER A 46 -11.74 11.40 1.31
N GLU A 47 -11.35 11.40 0.06
CA GLU A 47 -11.85 10.41 -0.89
C GLU A 47 -11.34 9.03 -0.55
N ILE A 48 -10.04 8.92 -0.26
CA ILE A 48 -9.45 7.63 0.11
C ILE A 48 -10.17 7.07 1.35
N ALA A 49 -10.36 7.90 2.36
CA ALA A 49 -11.04 7.47 3.58
C ALA A 49 -12.48 7.04 3.30
N ARG A 50 -13.18 7.79 2.45
CA ARG A 50 -14.57 7.46 2.11
C ARG A 50 -14.66 6.11 1.41
N LEU A 51 -13.75 5.85 0.48
CA LEU A 51 -13.77 4.56 -0.24
C LEU A 51 -13.49 3.39 0.68
N VAL A 52 -12.64 3.58 1.68
CA VAL A 52 -12.40 2.57 2.69
C VAL A 52 -13.63 2.39 3.58
N GLU A 53 -14.15 3.50 4.10
CA GLU A 53 -15.24 3.46 5.08
C GLU A 53 -16.57 3.02 4.47
N ASP A 54 -16.78 3.29 3.20
CA ASP A 54 -17.97 2.80 2.49
C ASP A 54 -18.01 1.28 2.41
N ASN A 55 -16.88 0.63 2.64
CA ASN A 55 -16.77 -0.83 2.63
C ASN A 55 -16.66 -1.41 4.04
N ASN A 56 -17.12 -0.65 5.04
CA ASN A 56 -17.15 -1.07 6.43
C ASN A 56 -15.76 -1.36 7.00
N ALA A 57 -14.76 -0.66 6.50
CA ALA A 57 -13.40 -0.75 6.99
C ALA A 57 -12.98 0.62 7.50
N ARG A 58 -11.90 0.67 8.27
CA ARG A 58 -11.35 1.92 8.76
C ARG A 58 -9.86 1.93 8.54
N ILE A 59 -9.33 3.14 8.28
CA ILE A 59 -7.89 3.33 8.17
C ILE A 59 -7.35 3.49 9.58
N VAL A 60 -6.44 2.62 9.97
CA VAL A 60 -5.80 2.71 11.29
C VAL A 60 -4.44 3.36 11.20
N ARG A 61 -3.87 3.42 10.02
CA ARG A 61 -2.62 4.14 9.79
C ARG A 61 -2.55 4.54 8.33
N LEU A 62 -2.05 5.73 8.06
CA LEU A 62 -1.83 6.21 6.71
C LEU A 62 -0.52 6.97 6.67
N GLU A 63 0.31 6.67 5.67
CA GLU A 63 1.54 7.38 5.45
C GLU A 63 1.67 7.72 3.98
N THR A 64 2.20 8.89 3.70
CA THR A 64 2.45 9.32 2.33
C THR A 64 3.92 9.60 2.15
N LEU A 65 4.42 9.32 0.97
CA LEU A 65 5.82 9.53 0.64
C LEU A 65 5.93 10.03 -0.79
N PRO A 66 6.49 11.24 -0.99
CA PRO A 66 6.63 11.75 -2.34
C PRO A 66 7.65 10.93 -3.13
N LEU A 67 7.36 10.73 -4.40
CA LEU A 67 8.28 10.03 -5.30
C LEU A 67 9.22 11.02 -5.95
N GLU A 68 10.26 10.46 -6.61
CA GLU A 68 11.36 11.23 -7.17
C GLU A 68 10.92 12.29 -8.19
N ASP A 69 9.89 11.97 -8.96
CA ASP A 69 9.43 12.88 -10.01
C ASP A 69 8.73 14.13 -9.48
N GLY A 70 8.40 14.16 -8.19
CA GLY A 70 7.69 15.26 -7.59
C GLY A 70 6.22 15.35 -8.02
N LEU A 71 5.73 14.36 -8.76
CA LEU A 71 4.37 14.34 -9.30
C LEU A 71 3.49 13.27 -8.67
N SER A 72 4.09 12.34 -7.96
CA SER A 72 3.36 11.20 -7.39
C SER A 72 3.67 11.00 -5.92
N LEU A 73 2.72 10.37 -5.23
CA LEU A 73 2.88 9.96 -3.84
C LEU A 73 2.67 8.46 -3.74
N LEU A 74 3.46 7.83 -2.90
CA LEU A 74 3.10 6.51 -2.40
C LEU A 74 2.23 6.74 -1.17
N VAL A 75 1.10 6.05 -1.13
CA VAL A 75 0.18 6.14 0.01
C VAL A 75 0.05 4.74 0.59
N SER A 76 0.51 4.59 1.82
CA SER A 76 0.47 3.31 2.53
C SER A 76 -0.69 3.32 3.52
N LEU A 77 -1.62 2.40 3.36
CA LEU A 77 -2.81 2.30 4.21
C LEU A 77 -2.78 1.00 4.99
N LYS A 78 -3.01 1.11 6.28
CA LYS A 78 -3.25 -0.05 7.14
C LYS A 78 -4.72 -0.01 7.52
N VAL A 79 -5.46 -1.06 7.19
CA VAL A 79 -6.90 -1.09 7.42
C VAL A 79 -7.28 -2.22 8.36
N ASP A 80 -8.40 -2.05 9.08
CA ASP A 80 -8.77 -2.89 10.20
C ASP A 80 -9.65 -4.08 9.83
N VAL A 81 -9.63 -4.49 8.58
CA VAL A 81 -10.39 -5.67 8.14
C VAL A 81 -9.47 -6.72 7.56
N ILE A 82 -9.91 -7.96 7.62
CA ILE A 82 -9.15 -9.09 7.08
C ILE A 82 -9.27 -9.15 5.57
N ASP A 83 -10.50 -9.09 5.07
CA ASP A 83 -10.77 -9.16 3.64
C ASP A 83 -10.88 -7.76 3.05
N ILE A 84 -9.87 -7.34 2.33
CA ILE A 84 -9.84 -6.01 1.72
C ILE A 84 -10.33 -6.03 0.27
N SER A 85 -10.84 -7.16 -0.21
CA SER A 85 -11.28 -7.24 -1.61
C SER A 85 -12.29 -6.16 -1.99
N PRO A 86 -13.32 -5.86 -1.17
CA PRO A 86 -14.24 -4.78 -1.52
C PRO A 86 -13.55 -3.42 -1.62
N VAL A 87 -12.59 -3.16 -0.72
CA VAL A 87 -11.84 -1.90 -0.74
C VAL A 87 -11.01 -1.80 -2.01
N LEU A 88 -10.34 -2.89 -2.37
CA LEU A 88 -9.52 -2.91 -3.59
C LEU A 88 -10.38 -2.66 -4.82
N ARG A 89 -11.57 -3.25 -4.89
CA ARG A 89 -12.47 -3.02 -6.01
C ARG A 89 -12.93 -1.56 -6.09
N SER A 90 -13.15 -0.93 -4.94
CA SER A 90 -13.52 0.47 -4.92
C SER A 90 -12.39 1.35 -5.42
N PHE A 91 -11.15 1.07 -4.99
CA PHE A 91 -10.01 1.83 -5.48
C PHE A 91 -9.86 1.68 -6.99
N GLU A 92 -10.01 0.46 -7.51
CA GLU A 92 -9.94 0.25 -8.96
C GLU A 92 -11.02 1.00 -9.70
N ARG A 93 -12.25 0.97 -9.18
CA ARG A 93 -13.37 1.67 -9.79
C ARG A 93 -13.14 3.17 -9.88
N TYR A 94 -12.44 3.74 -8.92
CA TYR A 94 -12.15 5.16 -8.90
C TYR A 94 -10.77 5.48 -9.47
N SER A 95 -10.20 4.53 -10.20
CA SER A 95 -8.95 4.71 -10.96
C SER A 95 -7.71 4.92 -10.09
N TYR A 96 -7.73 4.41 -8.88
CA TYR A 96 -6.52 4.39 -8.06
C TYR A 96 -5.62 3.25 -8.50
N ASN A 97 -4.33 3.49 -8.51
CA ASN A 97 -3.35 2.49 -8.86
C ASN A 97 -2.85 1.77 -7.62
N VAL A 98 -3.34 0.57 -7.39
CA VAL A 98 -2.90 -0.27 -6.26
C VAL A 98 -1.66 -1.02 -6.71
N ILE A 99 -0.50 -0.69 -6.14
CA ILE A 99 0.75 -1.33 -6.54
C ILE A 99 1.13 -2.50 -5.64
N TYR A 100 0.50 -2.60 -4.46
CA TYR A 100 0.77 -3.70 -3.55
C TYR A 100 -0.36 -3.81 -2.53
N TYR A 101 -0.67 -5.02 -2.10
CA TYR A 101 -1.57 -5.24 -0.99
C TYR A 101 -1.22 -6.55 -0.29
N PHE A 102 -1.60 -6.65 0.97
CA PHE A 102 -1.45 -7.85 1.76
C PHE A 102 -2.70 -8.04 2.60
N MET A 103 -3.34 -9.20 2.47
CA MET A 103 -4.51 -9.54 3.29
C MET A 103 -4.07 -10.46 4.41
N ARG A 104 -4.50 -10.13 5.60
CA ARG A 104 -4.07 -10.84 6.80
C ARG A 104 -4.37 -12.34 6.76
N GLU A 105 -5.49 -12.73 6.22
CA GLU A 105 -5.88 -14.13 6.13
C GLU A 105 -6.27 -14.60 4.75
N GLY A 106 -6.20 -13.76 3.76
CA GLY A 106 -6.60 -14.12 2.41
C GLY A 106 -5.55 -14.94 1.68
N GLU A 107 -4.37 -15.05 2.24
CA GLU A 107 -3.22 -15.60 1.54
C GLU A 107 -2.86 -16.97 2.09
N MET A 108 -3.71 -17.93 1.84
CA MET A 108 -3.50 -19.28 2.37
C MET A 108 -2.23 -19.93 1.85
N ASN A 109 -1.85 -19.61 0.62
CA ASN A 109 -0.71 -20.23 -0.03
C ASN A 109 0.43 -19.27 -0.30
N GLU A 110 0.32 -18.04 0.20
CA GLU A 110 1.34 -17.03 0.01
C GLU A 110 1.74 -16.44 1.35
N THR A 111 3.03 -16.27 1.54
CA THR A 111 3.55 -15.62 2.74
C THR A 111 3.72 -14.14 2.46
N TYR A 112 3.94 -13.36 3.54
CA TYR A 112 4.27 -11.95 3.36
C TYR A 112 5.58 -11.80 2.56
N GLU A 113 6.47 -12.80 2.62
CA GLU A 113 7.70 -12.77 1.82
C GLU A 113 7.39 -12.84 0.33
N ASP A 114 6.44 -13.69 -0.06
CA ASP A 114 6.06 -13.78 -1.45
C ASP A 114 5.48 -12.46 -1.94
N ARG A 115 4.65 -11.83 -1.13
CA ARG A 115 4.09 -10.52 -1.49
C ARG A 115 5.16 -9.46 -1.57
N LEU A 116 6.10 -9.48 -0.64
CA LEU A 116 7.21 -8.55 -0.66
C LEU A 116 8.05 -8.74 -1.93
N ASN A 117 8.30 -10.00 -2.31
CA ASN A 117 9.05 -10.29 -3.52
C ASN A 117 8.32 -9.80 -4.76
N GLU A 118 6.99 -9.94 -4.79
CA GLU A 118 6.19 -9.41 -5.89
C GLU A 118 6.34 -7.90 -6.01
N LEU A 119 6.27 -7.20 -4.88
CA LEU A 119 6.46 -5.77 -4.87
C LEU A 119 7.84 -5.38 -5.36
N MET A 120 8.86 -6.06 -4.86
CA MET A 120 10.24 -5.78 -5.27
C MET A 120 10.45 -6.06 -6.76
N HIS A 121 9.85 -7.12 -7.26
CA HIS A 121 9.90 -7.43 -8.68
C HIS A 121 9.22 -6.35 -9.52
N TYR A 122 8.07 -5.88 -9.07
CA TYR A 122 7.39 -4.76 -9.72
C TYR A 122 8.30 -3.54 -9.82
N LEU A 123 9.04 -3.25 -8.75
CA LEU A 123 9.92 -2.10 -8.70
C LEU A 123 11.20 -2.30 -9.52
N ASP A 124 11.57 -3.54 -9.81
CA ASP A 124 12.78 -3.85 -10.58
C ASP A 124 12.55 -3.99 -12.07
N ILE A 125 11.33 -4.05 -12.50
CA ILE A 125 10.98 -4.12 -13.91
C ILE A 125 10.85 -2.73 -14.52
#